data_6d565f63b122f47c0c51e25e2ffa7eb3
#
_entry.id   6d565f63b122f47c0c51e25e2ffa7eb3
#
_cell.length_a   1.000
_cell.length_b   1.000
_cell.length_c   1.000
_cell.angle_alpha   90.00
_cell.angle_beta   90.00
_cell.angle_gamma   90.00
#
_symmetry.space_group_name_H-M   'P 1'
#
loop_
_entity.id
_entity.type
_entity.pdbx_description
1 polymer ?
#
loop_
_entity_poly.entity_id
_entity_poly.type
_entity_poly.pdbx_seq_one_letter_code
_entity_poly.pdbx_strand_id
1 'polypeptide(L)'
;MRKMMKKAIALGLIATMSMSAATIVHAEDEVTLRVLNWGNTDEEKIANDAIARFNEENPNVKVEQTCVPVESWSDFIQKWITMCTSGEAPDVISLGLEAVNMAVSNDLLVPLDDIISDDEELTAKKDQYAPSLLDGFTVNDSLYGLPNGTQTMVVYYNKHMFDEAGLEYPQDGWTWDQFRETAEKLTKDGVYGFCFPCTYFQLTPWWSTNNAALVGEDGETPTVNSEGIVEAVDFLNGMYKDGICPEPISSDGYSMFANNQVAMVGAGRWVLNTWQDAGLTNDDFDCVQWPVKEKEGSVYGGSAWCIGSTTEHQDLAIELLKEMVSDETLTAVAAGGQQVPPTETLATSTDVMGTCPDNIMGIWKAVTIADPIAAPSYFGDLEQTFLRELEEVFSGAKEPQAAMDEAQAQIESAIQ
;
A
#
# COMPACT_ATOMS: atom_id res chain seq x y z
N MET A 1 44.25 62.92 71.88
CA MET A 1 44.28 64.31 71.40
C MET A 1 43.34 64.48 70.25
N ARG A 2 42.38 65.38 70.45
CA ARG A 2 41.71 66.29 69.51
C ARG A 2 41.05 65.63 68.27
N LYS A 3 39.70 65.59 68.31
CA LYS A 3 38.79 66.65 67.83
C LYS A 3 38.89 66.79 66.31
N MET A 4 37.83 66.69 65.48
CA MET A 4 36.57 67.40 65.54
C MET A 4 35.68 66.81 64.40
N MET A 5 34.50 66.35 64.61
CA MET A 5 33.23 66.99 64.18
C MET A 5 33.30 67.81 62.90
N LYS A 6 32.51 67.40 61.90
CA LYS A 6 31.50 68.28 61.28
C LYS A 6 30.46 67.48 60.51
N LYS A 7 29.28 67.79 60.88
CA LYS A 7 27.94 67.67 60.29
C LYS A 7 27.87 67.91 58.76
N ALA A 8 27.11 67.18 57.99
CA ALA A 8 25.75 67.62 57.55
C ALA A 8 25.37 66.97 56.20
N ILE A 9 24.21 66.70 56.16
CA ILE A 9 23.13 66.85 55.19
C ILE A 9 22.71 65.56 54.56
N ALA A 10 21.50 65.15 54.98
CA ALA A 10 20.63 64.22 54.36
C ALA A 10 20.18 64.73 52.98
N LEU A 11 20.29 63.88 51.97
CA LEU A 11 19.41 63.98 50.80
C LEU A 11 18.96 62.55 50.48
N GLY A 12 17.68 62.36 50.67
CA GLY A 12 17.03 61.09 50.34
C GLY A 12 17.02 60.89 48.83
N LEU A 13 17.51 59.71 48.42
CA LEU A 13 17.19 59.15 47.14
C LEU A 13 16.37 57.91 47.42
N ILE A 14 15.04 58.03 47.22
CA ILE A 14 14.12 56.90 47.11
C ILE A 14 14.47 56.22 45.80
N ALA A 15 15.23 55.14 45.83
CA ALA A 15 15.41 54.23 44.74
C ALA A 15 14.17 53.31 44.70
N THR A 16 13.21 53.66 43.86
CA THR A 16 12.12 52.73 43.45
C THR A 16 12.79 51.56 42.73
N MET A 17 12.94 50.44 43.43
CA MET A 17 13.18 49.14 42.82
C MET A 17 11.91 48.76 42.06
N SER A 18 11.88 49.02 40.75
CA SER A 18 11.00 48.36 39.84
C SER A 18 11.38 46.89 39.81
N MET A 19 10.69 46.05 40.57
CA MET A 19 10.68 44.61 40.32
C MET A 19 10.03 44.41 38.97
N SER A 20 10.85 44.33 37.91
CA SER A 20 10.44 43.66 36.68
C SER A 20 10.23 42.19 37.05
N ALA A 21 8.96 41.84 37.18
CA ALA A 21 8.60 40.40 37.12
C ALA A 21 9.00 39.92 35.71
N ALA A 22 10.22 39.34 35.62
CA ALA A 22 10.53 38.51 34.50
C ALA A 22 9.57 37.34 34.61
N THR A 23 8.52 37.32 33.78
CA THR A 23 7.82 36.11 33.44
C THR A 23 8.87 35.20 32.88
N ILE A 24 9.28 34.19 33.67
CA ILE A 24 9.97 33.04 33.15
C ILE A 24 8.93 32.39 32.24
N VAL A 25 8.99 32.72 30.95
CA VAL A 25 8.43 31.86 29.91
C VAL A 25 9.23 30.56 30.07
N HIS A 26 8.62 29.56 30.69
CA HIS A 26 9.10 28.20 30.52
C HIS A 26 9.03 27.99 29.01
N ALA A 27 10.17 27.84 28.36
CA ALA A 27 10.21 27.15 27.10
C ALA A 27 9.55 25.79 27.40
N GLU A 28 8.39 25.54 26.89
CA GLU A 28 7.86 24.19 26.82
C GLU A 28 8.95 23.37 26.17
N ASP A 29 9.33 22.26 26.79
CA ASP A 29 10.35 21.37 26.24
C ASP A 29 9.90 21.02 24.82
N GLU A 30 10.78 21.24 23.84
CA GLU A 30 10.50 20.98 22.42
C GLU A 30 10.19 19.48 22.26
N VAL A 31 8.93 19.17 21.93
CA VAL A 31 8.50 17.79 21.69
C VAL A 31 8.98 17.37 20.30
N THR A 32 9.57 16.19 20.19
CA THR A 32 9.95 15.61 18.91
C THR A 32 9.09 14.38 18.62
N LEU A 33 8.35 14.42 17.51
CA LEU A 33 7.69 13.25 16.92
C LEU A 33 8.54 12.66 15.80
N ARG A 34 8.55 11.35 15.66
CA ARG A 34 9.21 10.64 14.57
C ARG A 34 8.20 10.01 13.64
N VAL A 35 8.40 10.23 12.35
CA VAL A 35 7.59 9.64 11.28
C VAL A 35 8.46 8.71 10.44
N LEU A 36 7.96 7.51 10.17
CA LEU A 36 8.59 6.56 9.27
C LEU A 36 7.63 6.21 8.13
N ASN A 37 8.08 6.33 6.90
CA ASN A 37 7.34 5.87 5.74
C ASN A 37 8.25 5.26 4.68
N TRP A 38 7.70 4.33 3.91
CA TRP A 38 8.30 3.89 2.68
C TRP A 38 7.95 4.86 1.56
N GLY A 39 8.89 5.05 0.62
CA GLY A 39 8.61 5.83 -0.58
C GLY A 39 9.86 6.41 -1.23
N ASN A 40 9.60 7.06 -2.35
CA ASN A 40 10.55 7.86 -3.08
C ASN A 40 10.46 9.36 -2.67
N THR A 41 11.12 10.23 -3.42
CA THR A 41 11.14 11.68 -3.15
C THR A 41 9.76 12.35 -3.25
N ASP A 42 8.83 11.81 -4.04
CA ASP A 42 7.49 12.38 -4.17
C ASP A 42 6.64 12.03 -2.95
N GLU A 43 6.70 10.78 -2.48
CA GLU A 43 6.02 10.34 -1.25
C GLU A 43 6.62 11.02 -0.01
N GLU A 44 7.95 11.20 0.01
CA GLU A 44 8.62 12.00 1.05
C GLU A 44 8.07 13.44 1.10
N LYS A 45 7.92 14.05 -0.08
CA LYS A 45 7.38 15.41 -0.17
C LYS A 45 5.94 15.49 0.31
N ILE A 46 5.08 14.54 -0.09
CA ILE A 46 3.66 14.51 0.32
C ILE A 46 3.56 14.43 1.84
N ALA A 47 4.33 13.55 2.49
CA ALA A 47 4.34 13.46 3.94
C ALA A 47 4.89 14.73 4.60
N ASN A 48 5.93 15.35 4.03
CA ASN A 48 6.44 16.65 4.52
C ASN A 48 5.43 17.80 4.39
N ASP A 49 4.62 17.82 3.32
CA ASP A 49 3.56 18.81 3.15
C ASP A 49 2.46 18.64 4.24
N ALA A 50 2.10 17.40 4.59
CA ALA A 50 1.20 17.10 5.71
C ALA A 50 1.79 17.50 7.05
N ILE A 51 3.07 17.20 7.29
CA ILE A 51 3.82 17.63 8.48
C ILE A 51 3.85 19.17 8.58
N ALA A 52 4.00 19.87 7.47
CA ALA A 52 4.02 21.32 7.47
C ALA A 52 2.68 21.91 7.94
N ARG A 53 1.53 21.35 7.49
CA ARG A 53 0.20 21.75 7.98
C ARG A 53 0.02 21.47 9.47
N PHE A 54 0.42 20.26 9.91
CA PHE A 54 0.42 19.93 11.35
C PHE A 54 1.24 20.94 12.17
N ASN A 55 2.42 21.35 11.69
CA ASN A 55 3.28 22.30 12.39
C ASN A 55 2.74 23.74 12.42
N GLU A 56 1.83 24.14 11.51
CA GLU A 56 1.16 25.44 11.58
C GLU A 56 0.29 25.56 12.85
N GLU A 57 -0.34 24.44 13.25
CA GLU A 57 -1.16 24.37 14.47
C GLU A 57 -0.33 23.99 15.70
N ASN A 58 0.80 23.31 15.52
CA ASN A 58 1.70 22.80 16.57
C ASN A 58 3.13 23.34 16.44
N PRO A 59 3.35 24.69 16.54
CA PRO A 59 4.65 25.30 16.24
C PRO A 59 5.78 24.93 17.20
N ASN A 60 5.48 24.33 18.35
CA ASN A 60 6.46 23.88 19.35
C ASN A 60 6.81 22.38 19.21
N VAL A 61 6.23 21.70 18.20
CA VAL A 61 6.51 20.30 17.93
C VAL A 61 7.46 20.21 16.74
N LYS A 62 8.55 19.50 16.93
CA LYS A 62 9.45 19.11 15.84
C LYS A 62 9.02 17.75 15.31
N VAL A 63 8.85 17.61 14.00
CA VAL A 63 8.61 16.31 13.38
C VAL A 63 9.83 15.91 12.56
N GLU A 64 10.40 14.73 12.87
CA GLU A 64 11.52 14.13 12.16
C GLU A 64 11.00 13.01 11.26
N GLN A 65 10.95 13.26 9.94
CA GLN A 65 10.57 12.26 8.97
C GLN A 65 11.78 11.43 8.52
N THR A 66 11.57 10.12 8.42
CA THR A 66 12.46 9.19 7.74
C THR A 66 11.67 8.51 6.61
N CYS A 67 11.96 8.87 5.36
CA CYS A 67 11.46 8.16 4.19
C CYS A 67 12.49 7.13 3.72
N VAL A 68 12.08 5.88 3.54
CA VAL A 68 12.99 4.78 3.23
C VAL A 68 12.72 4.28 1.80
N PRO A 69 13.62 4.53 0.85
CA PRO A 69 13.51 4.00 -0.49
C PRO A 69 14.05 2.56 -0.53
N VAL A 70 13.22 1.60 -0.19
CA VAL A 70 13.56 0.17 -0.25
C VAL A 70 12.76 -0.52 -1.36
N GLU A 71 13.22 -1.71 -1.77
CA GLU A 71 12.57 -2.45 -2.84
C GLU A 71 11.53 -3.46 -2.35
N SER A 72 11.53 -3.75 -1.04
CA SER A 72 10.59 -4.70 -0.43
C SER A 72 10.07 -4.24 0.93
N TRP A 73 8.89 -4.72 1.31
CA TRP A 73 8.37 -4.54 2.67
C TRP A 73 9.25 -5.22 3.71
N SER A 74 9.90 -6.33 3.38
CA SER A 74 10.85 -7.00 4.29
C SER A 74 12.01 -6.10 4.68
N ASP A 75 12.59 -5.35 3.73
CA ASP A 75 13.68 -4.40 4.02
C ASP A 75 13.19 -3.22 4.86
N PHE A 76 11.97 -2.73 4.59
CA PHE A 76 11.34 -1.67 5.40
C PHE A 76 11.13 -2.13 6.85
N ILE A 77 10.59 -3.32 7.06
CA ILE A 77 10.37 -3.91 8.38
C ILE A 77 11.69 -4.05 9.14
N GLN A 78 12.76 -4.51 8.50
CA GLN A 78 14.09 -4.61 9.13
C GLN A 78 14.60 -3.24 9.59
N LYS A 79 14.40 -2.19 8.79
CA LYS A 79 14.74 -0.82 9.17
C LYS A 79 13.93 -0.37 10.39
N TRP A 80 12.61 -0.61 10.37
CA TRP A 80 11.73 -0.25 11.49
C TRP A 80 12.13 -0.97 12.79
N ILE A 81 12.34 -2.29 12.76
CA ILE A 81 12.81 -3.07 13.93
C ILE A 81 14.13 -2.50 14.47
N THR A 82 15.04 -2.09 13.57
CA THR A 82 16.31 -1.47 13.97
C THR A 82 16.07 -0.15 14.71
N MET A 83 15.16 0.71 14.23
CA MET A 83 14.78 1.96 14.90
C MET A 83 14.16 1.69 16.27
N CYS A 84 13.23 0.74 16.38
CA CYS A 84 12.62 0.35 17.65
C CYS A 84 13.68 -0.13 18.68
N THR A 85 14.65 -0.93 18.24
CA THR A 85 15.68 -1.48 19.13
C THR A 85 16.76 -0.46 19.52
N SER A 86 16.95 0.59 18.72
CA SER A 86 17.90 1.69 19.02
C SER A 86 17.31 2.80 19.89
N GLY A 87 16.01 2.74 20.22
CA GLY A 87 15.30 3.79 20.95
C GLY A 87 14.88 4.97 20.08
N GLU A 88 14.83 4.78 18.77
CA GLU A 88 14.38 5.75 17.77
C GLU A 88 13.08 5.30 17.09
N ALA A 89 12.22 4.58 17.83
CA ALA A 89 10.95 4.10 17.32
C ALA A 89 10.09 5.26 16.78
N PRO A 90 9.40 5.09 15.64
CA PRO A 90 8.50 6.11 15.12
C PRO A 90 7.23 6.22 15.96
N ASP A 91 6.74 7.45 16.13
CA ASP A 91 5.44 7.75 16.74
C ASP A 91 4.30 7.50 15.75
N VAL A 92 4.52 7.84 14.47
CA VAL A 92 3.59 7.60 13.37
C VAL A 92 4.32 6.88 12.25
N ILE A 93 3.73 5.79 11.76
CA ILE A 93 4.36 4.95 10.73
C ILE A 93 3.37 4.61 9.62
N SER A 94 3.81 4.73 8.37
CA SER A 94 3.10 4.17 7.22
C SER A 94 3.51 2.70 7.02
N LEU A 95 2.57 1.79 7.20
CA LEU A 95 2.83 0.35 7.21
C LEU A 95 2.00 -0.36 6.15
N GLY A 96 2.66 -1.21 5.35
CA GLY A 96 1.97 -2.06 4.38
C GLY A 96 1.21 -3.20 5.04
N LEU A 97 0.19 -3.70 4.34
CA LEU A 97 -0.59 -4.85 4.77
C LEU A 97 0.29 -6.03 5.17
N GLU A 98 1.40 -6.23 4.46
CA GLU A 98 2.36 -7.33 4.64
C GLU A 98 3.05 -7.33 6.02
N ALA A 99 2.98 -6.22 6.73
CA ALA A 99 3.65 -6.06 8.02
C ALA A 99 2.70 -5.96 9.22
N VAL A 100 1.40 -5.80 9.01
CA VAL A 100 0.45 -5.48 10.09
C VAL A 100 0.34 -6.63 11.10
N ASN A 101 0.15 -7.86 10.64
CA ASN A 101 0.04 -9.03 11.53
C ASN A 101 1.30 -9.22 12.38
N MET A 102 2.48 -9.09 11.76
CA MET A 102 3.75 -9.14 12.47
C MET A 102 3.86 -8.02 13.52
N ALA A 103 3.47 -6.80 13.16
CA ALA A 103 3.54 -5.65 14.05
C ALA A 103 2.63 -5.80 15.27
N VAL A 104 1.39 -6.25 15.07
CA VAL A 104 0.41 -6.49 16.14
C VAL A 104 0.86 -7.63 17.04
N SER A 105 1.35 -8.75 16.48
CA SER A 105 1.86 -9.89 17.24
C SER A 105 3.07 -9.56 18.13
N ASN A 106 3.78 -8.47 17.84
CA ASN A 106 4.90 -7.98 18.62
C ASN A 106 4.56 -6.74 19.48
N ASP A 107 3.28 -6.40 19.64
CA ASP A 107 2.81 -5.25 20.41
C ASP A 107 3.43 -3.91 19.98
N LEU A 108 3.68 -3.71 18.67
CA LEU A 108 4.37 -2.52 18.15
C LEU A 108 3.42 -1.38 17.76
N LEU A 109 2.12 -1.61 17.71
CA LEU A 109 1.11 -0.64 17.30
C LEU A 109 0.05 -0.40 18.38
N VAL A 110 -0.58 0.77 18.33
CA VAL A 110 -1.73 1.13 19.16
C VAL A 110 -3.01 0.79 18.40
N PRO A 111 -3.99 0.09 19.02
CA PRO A 111 -5.32 -0.06 18.44
C PRO A 111 -6.04 1.29 18.37
N LEU A 112 -6.70 1.57 17.24
CA LEU A 112 -7.30 2.89 16.97
C LEU A 112 -8.79 2.97 17.33
N ASP A 113 -9.45 1.88 17.72
CA ASP A 113 -10.91 1.84 17.89
C ASP A 113 -11.42 2.87 18.89
N ASP A 114 -10.86 2.91 20.10
CA ASP A 114 -11.24 3.88 21.14
C ASP A 114 -10.85 5.32 20.71
N ILE A 115 -9.68 5.49 20.10
CA ILE A 115 -9.21 6.80 19.58
C ILE A 115 -10.19 7.35 18.54
N ILE A 116 -10.63 6.51 17.60
CA ILE A 116 -11.56 6.91 16.56
C ILE A 116 -12.95 7.20 17.14
N SER A 117 -13.41 6.37 18.09
CA SER A 117 -14.75 6.55 18.70
C SER A 117 -14.86 7.82 19.53
N ASP A 118 -13.76 8.29 20.09
CA ASP A 118 -13.69 9.50 20.94
C ASP A 118 -13.42 10.77 20.11
N ASP A 119 -13.18 10.64 18.79
CA ASP A 119 -12.87 11.75 17.89
C ASP A 119 -13.85 11.81 16.70
N GLU A 120 -14.65 12.88 16.63
CA GLU A 120 -15.67 13.04 15.58
C GLU A 120 -15.07 13.13 14.17
N GLU A 121 -13.89 13.70 14.01
CA GLU A 121 -13.21 13.86 12.72
C GLU A 121 -12.70 12.49 12.20
N LEU A 122 -12.03 11.74 13.07
CA LEU A 122 -11.57 10.40 12.74
C LEU A 122 -12.71 9.40 12.48
N THR A 123 -13.83 9.53 13.24
CA THR A 123 -15.04 8.75 12.99
C THR A 123 -15.60 9.07 11.59
N ALA A 124 -15.76 10.35 11.25
CA ALA A 124 -16.24 10.76 9.93
C ALA A 124 -15.29 10.35 8.81
N LYS A 125 -13.97 10.36 9.05
CA LYS A 125 -12.96 9.88 8.10
C LYS A 125 -13.06 8.37 7.90
N LYS A 126 -13.16 7.59 8.97
CA LYS A 126 -13.32 6.12 8.91
C LYS A 126 -14.54 5.72 8.08
N ASP A 127 -15.66 6.42 8.24
CA ASP A 127 -16.91 6.14 7.52
C ASP A 127 -16.82 6.38 5.99
N GLN A 128 -15.78 7.07 5.52
CA GLN A 128 -15.54 7.30 4.09
C GLN A 128 -14.76 6.18 3.41
N TYR A 129 -14.08 5.33 4.18
CA TYR A 129 -13.31 4.22 3.63
C TYR A 129 -14.21 3.08 3.17
N ALA A 130 -13.79 2.37 2.11
CA ALA A 130 -14.41 1.09 1.79
C ALA A 130 -14.17 0.11 2.96
N PRO A 131 -15.21 -0.58 3.46
CA PRO A 131 -15.05 -1.51 4.59
C PRO A 131 -13.96 -2.55 4.36
N SER A 132 -13.85 -3.10 3.14
CA SER A 132 -12.82 -4.08 2.77
C SER A 132 -11.39 -3.56 2.99
N LEU A 133 -11.14 -2.25 2.83
CA LEU A 133 -9.81 -1.67 3.06
C LEU A 133 -9.47 -1.56 4.55
N LEU A 134 -10.47 -1.36 5.40
CA LEU A 134 -10.27 -1.36 6.85
C LEU A 134 -10.02 -2.79 7.38
N ASP A 135 -10.66 -3.79 6.76
CA ASP A 135 -10.49 -5.20 7.15
C ASP A 135 -9.02 -5.63 7.07
N GLY A 136 -8.28 -5.17 6.07
CA GLY A 136 -6.85 -5.49 5.93
C GLY A 136 -5.95 -4.94 7.04
N PHE A 137 -6.39 -3.89 7.74
CA PHE A 137 -5.68 -3.29 8.88
C PHE A 137 -6.36 -3.62 10.23
N THR A 138 -7.31 -4.57 10.21
CA THR A 138 -8.01 -5.08 11.40
C THR A 138 -7.43 -6.44 11.77
N VAL A 139 -6.89 -6.55 12.98
CA VAL A 139 -6.32 -7.79 13.52
C VAL A 139 -6.97 -8.07 14.87
N ASN A 140 -7.47 -9.29 15.08
CA ASN A 140 -8.18 -9.69 16.31
C ASN A 140 -9.31 -8.71 16.67
N ASP A 141 -10.14 -8.34 15.70
CA ASP A 141 -11.27 -7.40 15.83
C ASP A 141 -10.90 -5.96 16.22
N SER A 142 -9.62 -5.57 16.13
CA SER A 142 -9.17 -4.20 16.38
C SER A 142 -8.51 -3.59 15.15
N LEU A 143 -8.83 -2.33 14.86
CA LEU A 143 -8.24 -1.55 13.76
C LEU A 143 -6.93 -0.91 14.22
N TYR A 144 -5.84 -1.06 13.44
CA TYR A 144 -4.51 -0.54 13.77
C TYR A 144 -4.01 0.55 12.82
N GLY A 145 -4.68 0.79 11.70
CA GLY A 145 -4.24 1.79 10.73
C GLY A 145 -5.39 2.36 9.91
N LEU A 146 -5.23 3.63 9.50
CA LEU A 146 -6.12 4.27 8.54
C LEU A 146 -5.44 4.30 7.16
N PRO A 147 -6.06 3.67 6.13
CA PRO A 147 -5.47 3.57 4.80
C PRO A 147 -5.10 4.93 4.21
N ASN A 148 -3.89 5.03 3.63
CA ASN A 148 -3.43 6.23 2.93
C ASN A 148 -3.45 6.08 1.41
N GLY A 149 -3.60 4.86 0.92
CA GLY A 149 -3.70 4.53 -0.48
C GLY A 149 -3.84 3.03 -0.66
N THR A 150 -4.40 2.63 -1.79
CA THR A 150 -4.54 1.22 -2.14
C THR A 150 -4.09 0.94 -3.57
N GLN A 151 -3.76 -0.28 -3.83
CA GLN A 151 -3.44 -0.81 -5.15
C GLN A 151 -4.34 -2.02 -5.41
N THR A 152 -4.74 -2.20 -6.66
CA THR A 152 -5.53 -3.36 -7.07
C THR A 152 -5.15 -3.76 -8.49
N MET A 153 -5.64 -4.88 -8.94
CA MET A 153 -5.36 -5.42 -10.27
C MET A 153 -6.61 -5.40 -11.15
N VAL A 154 -6.43 -4.94 -12.38
CA VAL A 154 -7.37 -5.08 -13.50
C VAL A 154 -6.64 -5.66 -14.70
N VAL A 155 -7.37 -6.06 -15.73
CA VAL A 155 -6.76 -6.43 -17.02
C VAL A 155 -6.85 -5.24 -17.96
N TYR A 156 -5.71 -4.72 -18.41
CA TYR A 156 -5.64 -3.76 -19.50
C TYR A 156 -5.56 -4.49 -20.83
N TYR A 157 -6.24 -3.94 -21.85
CA TYR A 157 -6.26 -4.50 -23.20
C TYR A 157 -6.00 -3.44 -24.27
N ASN A 158 -5.31 -3.84 -25.34
CA ASN A 158 -4.97 -2.98 -26.47
C ASN A 158 -6.13 -2.98 -27.49
N LYS A 159 -6.83 -1.85 -27.63
CA LYS A 159 -8.01 -1.69 -28.50
C LYS A 159 -7.68 -2.00 -29.96
N HIS A 160 -6.52 -1.54 -30.46
CA HIS A 160 -6.12 -1.76 -31.86
C HIS A 160 -5.93 -3.24 -32.18
N MET A 161 -5.33 -4.01 -31.27
CA MET A 161 -5.14 -5.45 -31.49
C MET A 161 -6.45 -6.23 -31.48
N PHE A 162 -7.43 -5.83 -30.66
CA PHE A 162 -8.77 -6.39 -30.66
C PHE A 162 -9.49 -6.07 -31.97
N ASP A 163 -9.45 -4.81 -32.45
CA ASP A 163 -10.05 -4.37 -33.69
C ASP A 163 -9.45 -5.11 -34.90
N GLU A 164 -8.12 -5.24 -34.97
CA GLU A 164 -7.43 -5.97 -36.03
C GLU A 164 -7.74 -7.47 -36.04
N ALA A 165 -8.03 -8.05 -34.88
CA ALA A 165 -8.45 -9.44 -34.74
C ALA A 165 -9.95 -9.63 -35.00
N GLY A 166 -10.73 -8.54 -35.09
CA GLY A 166 -12.19 -8.57 -35.21
C GLY A 166 -12.87 -9.11 -33.96
N LEU A 167 -12.28 -8.89 -32.78
CA LEU A 167 -12.81 -9.31 -31.50
C LEU A 167 -13.57 -8.16 -30.82
N GLU A 168 -14.63 -8.50 -30.12
CA GLU A 168 -15.32 -7.56 -29.24
C GLU A 168 -14.45 -7.29 -28.02
N TYR A 169 -14.51 -6.08 -27.48
CA TYR A 169 -13.80 -5.71 -26.25
C TYR A 169 -14.36 -6.51 -25.06
N PRO A 170 -13.49 -6.95 -24.14
CA PRO A 170 -13.92 -7.74 -23.00
C PRO A 170 -14.84 -6.93 -22.08
N GLN A 171 -15.78 -7.62 -21.44
CA GLN A 171 -16.73 -7.03 -20.52
C GLN A 171 -16.57 -7.65 -19.14
N ASP A 172 -16.92 -6.90 -18.10
CA ASP A 172 -16.94 -7.42 -16.72
C ASP A 172 -17.74 -8.71 -16.62
N GLY A 173 -17.26 -9.65 -15.84
CA GLY A 173 -17.86 -10.97 -15.70
C GLY A 173 -17.46 -11.98 -16.77
N TRP A 174 -16.51 -11.66 -17.66
CA TRP A 174 -15.93 -12.65 -18.55
C TRP A 174 -15.21 -13.76 -17.78
N THR A 175 -15.21 -14.97 -18.33
CA THR A 175 -14.68 -16.14 -17.65
C THR A 175 -13.20 -16.40 -17.99
N TRP A 176 -12.50 -17.25 -17.20
CA TRP A 176 -11.16 -17.73 -17.53
C TRP A 176 -11.11 -18.38 -18.92
N ASP A 177 -12.14 -19.15 -19.30
CA ASP A 177 -12.19 -19.78 -20.63
C ASP A 177 -12.27 -18.74 -21.74
N GLN A 178 -13.14 -17.73 -21.57
CA GLN A 178 -13.27 -16.61 -22.52
C GLN A 178 -11.97 -15.79 -22.59
N PHE A 179 -11.34 -15.54 -21.45
CA PHE A 179 -10.06 -14.85 -21.37
C PHE A 179 -8.99 -15.62 -22.16
N ARG A 180 -8.83 -16.93 -21.90
CA ARG A 180 -7.85 -17.78 -22.58
C ARG A 180 -8.10 -17.84 -24.08
N GLU A 181 -9.34 -18.07 -24.52
CA GLU A 181 -9.72 -18.10 -25.94
C GLU A 181 -9.41 -16.76 -26.63
N THR A 182 -9.65 -15.63 -25.94
CA THR A 182 -9.34 -14.29 -26.45
C THR A 182 -7.81 -14.11 -26.56
N ALA A 183 -7.08 -14.45 -25.52
CA ALA A 183 -5.62 -14.37 -25.52
C ALA A 183 -4.96 -15.23 -26.62
N GLU A 184 -5.48 -16.45 -26.83
CA GLU A 184 -5.03 -17.34 -27.92
C GLU A 184 -5.24 -16.70 -29.30
N LYS A 185 -6.42 -16.11 -29.56
CA LYS A 185 -6.74 -15.45 -30.83
C LYS A 185 -5.88 -14.21 -31.09
N LEU A 186 -5.45 -13.53 -30.04
CA LEU A 186 -4.58 -12.35 -30.12
C LEU A 186 -3.09 -12.71 -30.26
N THR A 187 -2.74 -13.97 -29.97
CA THR A 187 -1.35 -14.47 -30.09
C THR A 187 -1.02 -14.74 -31.56
N LYS A 188 -0.27 -13.83 -32.19
CA LYS A 188 0.10 -13.96 -33.60
C LYS A 188 1.32 -13.08 -33.94
N ASP A 189 2.06 -13.44 -34.96
CA ASP A 189 3.11 -12.60 -35.58
C ASP A 189 4.16 -12.05 -34.57
N GLY A 190 4.44 -12.78 -33.51
CA GLY A 190 5.39 -12.39 -32.45
C GLY A 190 4.80 -11.51 -31.35
N VAL A 191 3.47 -11.31 -31.37
CA VAL A 191 2.70 -10.68 -30.29
C VAL A 191 2.14 -11.79 -29.41
N TYR A 192 2.22 -11.60 -28.09
CA TYR A 192 1.60 -12.48 -27.11
C TYR A 192 0.19 -11.98 -26.74
N GLY A 193 -0.69 -12.91 -26.42
CA GLY A 193 -2.07 -12.58 -26.02
C GLY A 193 -2.15 -11.96 -24.63
N PHE A 194 -1.33 -12.44 -23.72
CA PHE A 194 -1.28 -11.95 -22.34
C PHE A 194 0.13 -12.02 -21.77
N CYS A 195 0.46 -11.11 -20.86
CA CYS A 195 1.65 -11.21 -20.02
C CYS A 195 1.23 -11.10 -18.55
N PHE A 196 1.70 -12.05 -17.75
CA PHE A 196 1.58 -11.96 -16.29
C PHE A 196 2.98 -11.88 -15.68
N PRO A 197 3.32 -10.76 -15.03
CA PRO A 197 4.55 -10.70 -14.23
C PRO A 197 4.45 -11.68 -13.07
N CYS A 198 5.53 -12.46 -12.83
CA CYS A 198 5.55 -13.48 -11.79
C CYS A 198 5.91 -12.85 -10.44
N THR A 199 4.99 -12.09 -9.86
CA THR A 199 5.10 -11.58 -8.49
C THR A 199 3.91 -12.03 -7.66
N TYR A 200 4.10 -12.13 -6.37
CA TYR A 200 3.08 -12.58 -5.44
C TYR A 200 1.78 -11.77 -5.58
N PHE A 201 1.85 -10.45 -5.55
CA PHE A 201 0.70 -9.56 -5.67
C PHE A 201 -0.02 -9.71 -7.02
N GLN A 202 0.74 -9.73 -8.12
CA GLN A 202 0.18 -9.70 -9.47
C GLN A 202 -0.47 -11.02 -9.89
N LEU A 203 -0.09 -12.11 -9.25
CA LEU A 203 -0.68 -13.42 -9.49
C LEU A 203 -1.91 -13.70 -8.63
N THR A 204 -2.07 -13.00 -7.50
CA THR A 204 -3.17 -13.24 -6.54
C THR A 204 -4.57 -13.24 -7.15
N PRO A 205 -4.96 -12.38 -8.12
CA PRO A 205 -6.29 -12.42 -8.70
C PRO A 205 -6.69 -13.77 -9.32
N TRP A 206 -5.73 -14.56 -9.78
CA TRP A 206 -6.01 -15.88 -10.36
C TRP A 206 -6.62 -16.85 -9.36
N TRP A 207 -6.04 -16.96 -8.18
CA TRP A 207 -6.62 -17.83 -7.14
C TRP A 207 -7.75 -17.15 -6.37
N SER A 208 -7.74 -15.83 -6.22
CA SER A 208 -8.85 -15.10 -5.62
C SER A 208 -10.15 -15.33 -6.40
N THR A 209 -10.13 -15.20 -7.75
CA THR A 209 -11.30 -15.47 -8.59
C THR A 209 -11.67 -16.95 -8.65
N ASN A 210 -10.77 -17.85 -8.28
CA ASN A 210 -11.03 -19.28 -8.11
C ASN A 210 -11.43 -19.66 -6.68
N ASN A 211 -11.86 -18.69 -5.88
CA ASN A 211 -12.26 -18.85 -4.50
C ASN A 211 -11.22 -19.57 -3.62
N ALA A 212 -9.93 -19.31 -3.89
CA ALA A 212 -8.81 -19.87 -3.14
C ALA A 212 -7.92 -18.75 -2.59
N ALA A 213 -7.14 -19.07 -1.57
CA ALA A 213 -6.15 -18.19 -0.97
C ALA A 213 -4.91 -18.99 -0.56
N LEU A 214 -3.76 -18.33 -0.46
CA LEU A 214 -2.51 -18.97 -0.03
C LEU A 214 -2.45 -19.20 1.49
N VAL A 215 -3.37 -18.55 2.22
CA VAL A 215 -3.52 -18.65 3.67
C VAL A 215 -5.00 -18.87 4.00
N GLY A 216 -5.29 -19.67 5.00
CA GLY A 216 -6.65 -19.96 5.45
C GLY A 216 -7.38 -18.75 6.05
N GLU A 217 -8.67 -18.91 6.37
CA GLU A 217 -9.51 -17.84 6.95
C GLU A 217 -9.00 -17.30 8.29
N ASP A 218 -8.14 -18.05 8.99
CA ASP A 218 -7.48 -17.59 10.21
C ASP A 218 -6.33 -16.60 9.97
N GLY A 219 -5.99 -16.34 8.72
CA GLY A 219 -4.89 -15.45 8.32
C GLY A 219 -3.49 -16.04 8.54
N GLU A 220 -3.35 -17.26 9.05
CA GLU A 220 -2.07 -17.85 9.46
C GLU A 220 -1.80 -19.27 8.92
N THR A 221 -2.83 -20.10 8.72
CA THR A 221 -2.64 -21.46 8.23
C THR A 221 -2.30 -21.48 6.73
N PRO A 222 -1.13 -21.99 6.28
CA PRO A 222 -0.81 -22.06 4.87
C PRO A 222 -1.72 -23.03 4.12
N THR A 223 -2.17 -22.65 2.93
CA THR A 223 -3.08 -23.41 2.06
C THR A 223 -2.62 -23.40 0.59
N VAL A 224 -1.31 -23.27 0.38
CA VAL A 224 -0.71 -23.09 -0.95
C VAL A 224 -0.88 -24.29 -1.90
N ASN A 225 -1.17 -25.48 -1.38
CA ASN A 225 -1.44 -26.68 -2.19
C ASN A 225 -2.94 -27.00 -2.32
N SER A 226 -3.83 -26.07 -1.98
CA SER A 226 -5.26 -26.28 -2.19
C SER A 226 -5.60 -26.45 -3.67
N GLU A 227 -6.68 -27.16 -3.96
CA GLU A 227 -7.13 -27.45 -5.34
C GLU A 227 -7.24 -26.19 -6.20
N GLY A 228 -7.81 -25.11 -5.64
CA GLY A 228 -7.97 -23.84 -6.36
C GLY A 228 -6.66 -23.14 -6.69
N ILE A 229 -5.64 -23.23 -5.82
CA ILE A 229 -4.29 -22.70 -6.09
C ILE A 229 -3.62 -23.53 -7.19
N VAL A 230 -3.64 -24.85 -7.07
CA VAL A 230 -3.03 -25.76 -8.06
C VAL A 230 -3.68 -25.57 -9.44
N GLU A 231 -5.00 -25.44 -9.51
CA GLU A 231 -5.72 -25.16 -10.76
C GLU A 231 -5.32 -23.81 -11.38
N ALA A 232 -5.14 -22.75 -10.56
CA ALA A 232 -4.68 -21.48 -11.06
C ALA A 232 -3.24 -21.54 -11.62
N VAL A 233 -2.35 -22.22 -10.92
CA VAL A 233 -0.96 -22.42 -11.38
C VAL A 233 -0.93 -23.26 -12.66
N ASP A 234 -1.74 -24.31 -12.76
CA ASP A 234 -1.84 -25.14 -13.97
C ASP A 234 -2.40 -24.36 -15.17
N PHE A 235 -3.41 -23.52 -14.95
CA PHE A 235 -3.97 -22.63 -15.96
C PHE A 235 -2.90 -21.68 -16.54
N LEU A 236 -2.13 -21.00 -15.69
CA LEU A 236 -1.06 -20.09 -16.11
C LEU A 236 0.07 -20.83 -16.84
N ASN A 237 0.48 -21.96 -16.29
CA ASN A 237 1.50 -22.83 -16.90
C ASN A 237 1.05 -23.36 -18.28
N GLY A 238 -0.23 -23.69 -18.40
CA GLY A 238 -0.84 -24.08 -19.67
C GLY A 238 -0.78 -22.97 -20.71
N MET A 239 -1.12 -21.74 -20.34
CA MET A 239 -1.03 -20.57 -21.24
C MET A 239 0.43 -20.32 -21.69
N TYR A 240 1.38 -20.45 -20.78
CA TYR A 240 2.80 -20.33 -21.10
C TYR A 240 3.28 -21.44 -22.03
N LYS A 241 2.98 -22.70 -21.73
CA LYS A 241 3.35 -23.87 -22.58
C LYS A 241 2.76 -23.79 -23.97
N ASP A 242 1.59 -23.21 -24.13
CA ASP A 242 0.93 -23.01 -25.43
C ASP A 242 1.43 -21.77 -26.20
N GLY A 243 2.38 -21.03 -25.62
CA GLY A 243 2.99 -19.85 -26.21
C GLY A 243 2.09 -18.61 -26.27
N ILE A 244 1.02 -18.59 -25.48
CA ILE A 244 0.10 -17.45 -25.33
C ILE A 244 0.75 -16.31 -24.53
N CYS A 245 1.61 -16.66 -23.57
CA CYS A 245 2.34 -15.75 -22.70
C CYS A 245 3.85 -15.80 -23.01
N PRO A 246 4.57 -14.67 -22.83
CA PRO A 246 6.03 -14.69 -22.85
C PRO A 246 6.58 -15.44 -21.62
N GLU A 247 7.88 -15.58 -21.53
CA GLU A 247 8.55 -16.14 -20.36
C GLU A 247 8.18 -15.37 -19.08
N PRO A 248 7.58 -16.01 -18.04
CA PRO A 248 6.93 -15.29 -16.95
C PRO A 248 7.88 -14.59 -15.97
N ILE A 249 9.11 -15.11 -15.79
CA ILE A 249 10.02 -14.69 -14.72
C ILE A 249 10.71 -13.35 -15.06
N SER A 250 11.12 -13.18 -16.33
CA SER A 250 11.96 -12.06 -16.76
C SER A 250 11.27 -11.07 -17.70
N SER A 251 10.02 -11.32 -18.09
CA SER A 251 9.31 -10.46 -19.03
C SER A 251 8.77 -9.20 -18.36
N ASP A 252 9.11 -8.03 -18.92
CA ASP A 252 8.51 -6.76 -18.55
C ASP A 252 7.21 -6.53 -19.34
N GLY A 253 6.11 -7.07 -18.82
CA GLY A 253 4.77 -6.98 -19.42
C GLY A 253 4.29 -5.54 -19.63
N TYR A 254 4.69 -4.62 -18.79
CA TYR A 254 4.28 -3.21 -18.90
C TYR A 254 4.94 -2.50 -20.09
N SER A 255 6.26 -2.67 -20.24
CA SER A 255 6.97 -2.19 -21.42
C SER A 255 6.53 -2.92 -22.68
N MET A 256 6.27 -4.22 -22.62
CA MET A 256 5.75 -4.99 -23.76
C MET A 256 4.39 -4.48 -24.22
N PHE A 257 3.49 -4.13 -23.29
CA PHE A 257 2.18 -3.56 -23.62
C PHE A 257 2.30 -2.20 -24.29
N ALA A 258 3.10 -1.29 -23.69
CA ALA A 258 3.35 0.03 -24.28
C ALA A 258 3.98 -0.03 -25.67
N ASN A 259 4.74 -1.08 -25.97
CA ASN A 259 5.40 -1.29 -27.26
C ASN A 259 4.61 -2.20 -28.23
N ASN A 260 3.34 -2.48 -27.95
CA ASN A 260 2.47 -3.34 -28.77
C ASN A 260 3.04 -4.75 -28.99
N GLN A 261 3.67 -5.34 -27.98
CA GLN A 261 4.23 -6.70 -28.02
C GLN A 261 3.34 -7.71 -27.27
N VAL A 262 2.39 -7.21 -26.48
CA VAL A 262 1.39 -8.03 -25.79
C VAL A 262 0.02 -7.33 -25.87
N ALA A 263 -1.03 -8.12 -26.09
CA ALA A 263 -2.38 -7.60 -26.28
C ALA A 263 -3.11 -7.28 -24.96
N MET A 264 -2.81 -8.01 -23.91
CA MET A 264 -3.41 -7.82 -22.58
C MET A 264 -2.34 -7.99 -21.49
N VAL A 265 -2.50 -7.22 -20.41
CA VAL A 265 -1.60 -7.29 -19.25
C VAL A 265 -2.38 -7.04 -17.95
N GLY A 266 -2.07 -7.78 -16.91
CA GLY A 266 -2.55 -7.50 -15.55
C GLY A 266 -1.74 -6.39 -14.91
N ALA A 267 -2.39 -5.32 -14.47
CA ALA A 267 -1.73 -4.22 -13.76
C ALA A 267 -2.73 -3.42 -12.91
N GLY A 268 -2.20 -2.61 -12.02
CA GLY A 268 -2.99 -1.60 -11.31
C GLY A 268 -2.83 -0.21 -11.94
N ARG A 269 -3.14 0.82 -11.14
CA ARG A 269 -3.08 2.21 -11.58
C ARG A 269 -1.65 2.70 -11.85
N TRP A 270 -0.64 2.09 -11.23
CA TRP A 270 0.77 2.52 -11.29
C TRP A 270 1.39 2.59 -12.68
N VAL A 271 0.81 1.93 -13.68
CA VAL A 271 1.32 1.95 -15.07
C VAL A 271 0.84 3.16 -15.87
N LEU A 272 -0.27 3.81 -15.44
CA LEU A 272 -0.99 4.78 -16.27
C LEU A 272 -0.17 6.01 -16.62
N ASN A 273 0.53 6.60 -15.64
CA ASN A 273 1.35 7.78 -15.90
C ASN A 273 2.47 7.46 -16.91
N THR A 274 3.15 6.33 -16.74
CA THR A 274 4.22 5.90 -17.66
C THR A 274 3.70 5.69 -19.07
N TRP A 275 2.52 5.07 -19.21
CA TRP A 275 1.92 4.83 -20.52
C TRP A 275 1.41 6.11 -21.18
N GLN A 276 0.82 7.02 -20.42
CA GLN A 276 0.38 8.33 -20.92
C GLN A 276 1.57 9.21 -21.33
N ASP A 277 2.65 9.19 -20.57
CA ASP A 277 3.91 9.87 -20.92
C ASP A 277 4.56 9.28 -22.19
N ALA A 278 4.36 7.98 -22.42
CA ALA A 278 4.75 7.31 -23.67
C ALA A 278 3.78 7.62 -24.84
N GLY A 279 2.69 8.36 -24.59
CA GLY A 279 1.75 8.81 -25.61
C GLY A 279 0.52 7.93 -25.79
N LEU A 280 0.28 6.92 -24.94
CA LEU A 280 -0.92 6.11 -24.98
C LEU A 280 -2.12 6.92 -24.46
N THR A 281 -3.26 6.74 -25.10
CA THR A 281 -4.51 7.46 -24.86
C THR A 281 -5.70 6.51 -24.73
N ASN A 282 -6.89 7.04 -24.52
CA ASN A 282 -8.15 6.29 -24.54
C ASN A 282 -8.43 5.58 -25.88
N ASP A 283 -7.81 6.04 -26.97
CA ASP A 283 -7.95 5.37 -28.28
C ASP A 283 -7.12 4.09 -28.37
N ASP A 284 -6.07 3.96 -27.54
CA ASP A 284 -5.11 2.85 -27.61
C ASP A 284 -5.50 1.70 -26.69
N PHE A 285 -6.01 1.98 -25.49
CA PHE A 285 -6.28 0.95 -24.49
C PHE A 285 -7.46 1.28 -23.59
N ASP A 286 -7.93 0.24 -22.88
CA ASP A 286 -8.89 0.36 -21.79
C ASP A 286 -8.65 -0.76 -20.77
N CYS A 287 -9.44 -0.80 -19.70
CA CYS A 287 -9.35 -1.83 -18.69
C CYS A 287 -10.70 -2.51 -18.41
N VAL A 288 -10.64 -3.72 -17.89
CA VAL A 288 -11.78 -4.57 -17.54
C VAL A 288 -11.46 -5.30 -16.23
N GLN A 289 -12.48 -5.73 -15.50
CA GLN A 289 -12.31 -6.56 -14.30
C GLN A 289 -11.57 -7.87 -14.61
N TRP A 290 -10.93 -8.43 -13.59
CA TRP A 290 -10.26 -9.73 -13.71
C TRP A 290 -11.24 -10.81 -14.16
N PRO A 291 -10.82 -11.79 -15.00
CA PRO A 291 -11.72 -12.86 -15.44
C PRO A 291 -12.16 -13.73 -14.27
N VAL A 292 -13.44 -14.12 -14.32
CA VAL A 292 -14.12 -14.90 -13.28
C VAL A 292 -13.90 -16.41 -13.49
N LYS A 293 -13.63 -17.14 -12.41
CA LYS A 293 -13.71 -18.61 -12.37
C LYS A 293 -14.88 -19.04 -11.51
N GLU A 294 -14.80 -18.88 -10.19
CA GLU A 294 -15.83 -19.22 -9.22
C GLU A 294 -16.55 -17.98 -8.67
N LYS A 295 -15.84 -16.84 -8.58
CA LYS A 295 -16.38 -15.55 -8.12
C LYS A 295 -15.73 -14.37 -8.84
N GLU A 296 -16.41 -13.21 -8.84
CA GLU A 296 -15.73 -11.95 -9.11
C GLU A 296 -14.69 -11.68 -8.00
N GLY A 297 -13.55 -11.12 -8.36
CA GLY A 297 -12.50 -10.83 -7.40
C GLY A 297 -11.31 -10.15 -8.02
N SER A 298 -10.44 -9.67 -7.18
CA SER A 298 -9.12 -9.15 -7.49
C SER A 298 -8.27 -9.26 -6.22
N VAL A 299 -7.14 -8.58 -6.18
CA VAL A 299 -6.34 -8.38 -4.97
C VAL A 299 -6.28 -6.90 -4.65
N TYR A 300 -6.26 -6.56 -3.37
CA TYR A 300 -5.79 -5.25 -2.98
C TYR A 300 -4.61 -5.36 -2.02
N GLY A 301 -3.71 -4.41 -2.15
CA GLY A 301 -2.62 -4.11 -1.24
C GLY A 301 -2.62 -2.62 -0.95
N GLY A 302 -1.74 -2.19 -0.09
CA GLY A 302 -1.62 -0.77 0.24
C GLY A 302 -1.01 -0.59 1.60
N SER A 303 -0.97 0.65 2.03
CA SER A 303 -0.45 1.04 3.33
C SER A 303 -1.45 1.88 4.11
N ALA A 304 -1.25 1.91 5.41
CA ALA A 304 -2.02 2.74 6.33
C ALA A 304 -1.08 3.49 7.27
N TRP A 305 -1.52 4.64 7.73
CA TRP A 305 -0.87 5.33 8.82
C TRP A 305 -1.32 4.73 10.15
N CYS A 306 -0.34 4.34 10.96
CA CYS A 306 -0.49 3.69 12.25
C CYS A 306 0.20 4.52 13.32
N ILE A 307 -0.16 4.30 14.60
CA ILE A 307 0.50 4.89 15.77
C ILE A 307 1.37 3.84 16.43
N GLY A 308 2.64 4.17 16.66
CA GLY A 308 3.59 3.30 17.37
C GLY A 308 3.24 3.16 18.85
N SER A 309 3.30 1.95 19.39
CA SER A 309 2.93 1.66 20.78
C SER A 309 3.85 2.30 21.84
N THR A 310 5.06 2.71 21.42
CA THR A 310 6.05 3.32 22.31
C THR A 310 6.01 4.84 22.36
N THR A 311 5.06 5.49 21.65
CA THR A 311 4.92 6.94 21.66
C THR A 311 4.61 7.46 23.08
N GLU A 312 5.34 8.48 23.51
CA GLU A 312 5.06 9.20 24.75
C GLU A 312 4.15 10.43 24.52
N HIS A 313 3.76 10.69 23.26
CA HIS A 313 3.00 11.86 22.81
C HIS A 313 1.79 11.47 21.98
N GLN A 314 0.96 10.54 22.49
CA GLN A 314 -0.15 9.95 21.75
C GLN A 314 -1.12 11.00 21.20
N ASP A 315 -1.45 12.04 21.97
CA ASP A 315 -2.38 13.10 21.53
C ASP A 315 -1.84 13.82 20.27
N LEU A 316 -0.54 14.15 20.25
CA LEU A 316 0.11 14.77 19.09
C LEU A 316 0.27 13.82 17.92
N ALA A 317 0.50 12.53 18.19
CA ALA A 317 0.55 11.51 17.15
C ALA A 317 -0.83 11.33 16.47
N ILE A 318 -1.93 11.46 17.23
CA ILE A 318 -3.30 11.44 16.69
C ILE A 318 -3.55 12.66 15.80
N GLU A 319 -3.18 13.88 16.24
CA GLU A 319 -3.34 15.08 15.42
C GLU A 319 -2.51 14.99 14.12
N LEU A 320 -1.28 14.45 14.20
CA LEU A 320 -0.47 14.20 13.00
C LEU A 320 -1.10 13.13 12.10
N LEU A 321 -1.66 12.05 12.67
CA LEU A 321 -2.38 11.04 11.91
C LEU A 321 -3.54 11.65 11.10
N LYS A 322 -4.31 12.58 11.68
CA LYS A 322 -5.40 13.27 10.96
C LYS A 322 -4.90 14.00 9.71
N GLU A 323 -3.78 14.72 9.81
CA GLU A 323 -3.16 15.36 8.66
C GLU A 323 -2.67 14.35 7.61
N MET A 324 -2.09 13.24 8.05
CA MET A 324 -1.62 12.18 7.15
C MET A 324 -2.75 11.50 6.36
N VAL A 325 -3.99 11.51 6.88
CA VAL A 325 -5.18 10.94 6.21
C VAL A 325 -6.18 12.02 5.77
N SER A 326 -5.81 13.30 5.80
CA SER A 326 -6.65 14.39 5.31
C SER A 326 -6.96 14.22 3.81
N ASP A 327 -8.07 14.76 3.32
CA ASP A 327 -8.44 14.70 1.90
C ASP A 327 -7.36 15.37 1.02
N GLU A 328 -6.68 16.40 1.52
CA GLU A 328 -5.59 17.05 0.82
C GLU A 328 -4.40 16.09 0.63
N THR A 329 -3.99 15.41 1.70
CA THR A 329 -2.89 14.43 1.63
C THR A 329 -3.27 13.24 0.75
N LEU A 330 -4.46 12.66 0.91
CA LEU A 330 -4.93 11.53 0.10
C LEU A 330 -5.06 11.90 -1.39
N THR A 331 -5.48 13.14 -1.69
CA THR A 331 -5.52 13.66 -3.06
C THR A 331 -4.12 13.79 -3.65
N ALA A 332 -3.15 14.28 -2.87
CA ALA A 332 -1.75 14.38 -3.30
C ALA A 332 -1.14 13.00 -3.58
N VAL A 333 -1.42 12.00 -2.73
CA VAL A 333 -1.01 10.59 -2.97
C VAL A 333 -1.59 10.07 -4.29
N ALA A 334 -2.88 10.32 -4.52
CA ALA A 334 -3.54 9.90 -5.76
C ALA A 334 -3.00 10.62 -7.00
N ALA A 335 -2.65 11.92 -6.88
CA ALA A 335 -2.06 12.70 -7.97
C ALA A 335 -0.70 12.16 -8.43
N GLY A 336 0.04 11.48 -7.55
CA GLY A 336 1.24 10.73 -7.92
C GLY A 336 0.96 9.58 -8.92
N GLY A 337 -0.31 9.21 -9.10
CA GLY A 337 -0.77 8.28 -10.14
C GLY A 337 -0.49 6.81 -9.85
N GLN A 338 0.19 6.47 -8.77
CA GLN A 338 0.54 5.09 -8.44
C GLN A 338 -0.55 4.39 -7.63
N GLN A 339 -1.23 5.11 -6.75
CA GLN A 339 -2.21 4.55 -5.83
C GLN A 339 -3.64 5.01 -6.15
N VAL A 340 -4.60 4.20 -5.76
CA VAL A 340 -6.02 4.53 -5.75
C VAL A 340 -6.33 5.15 -4.39
N PRO A 341 -7.05 6.29 -4.32
CA PRO A 341 -7.49 6.84 -3.04
C PRO A 341 -8.33 5.81 -2.27
N PRO A 342 -8.17 5.74 -0.95
CA PRO A 342 -8.86 4.72 -0.17
C PRO A 342 -10.31 5.08 0.18
N THR A 343 -10.77 6.29 -0.17
CA THR A 343 -12.13 6.77 0.07
C THR A 343 -12.93 6.82 -1.23
N GLU A 344 -14.21 6.44 -1.18
CA GLU A 344 -15.09 6.43 -2.34
C GLU A 344 -15.18 7.80 -3.02
N THR A 345 -15.31 8.87 -2.24
CA THR A 345 -15.43 10.25 -2.76
C THR A 345 -14.25 10.63 -3.65
N LEU A 346 -13.02 10.32 -3.23
CA LEU A 346 -11.82 10.63 -4.01
C LEU A 346 -11.63 9.64 -5.16
N ALA A 347 -11.87 8.34 -4.92
CA ALA A 347 -11.67 7.28 -5.90
C ALA A 347 -12.69 7.32 -7.06
N THR A 348 -13.82 7.99 -6.88
CA THR A 348 -14.84 8.20 -7.94
C THR A 348 -14.78 9.60 -8.57
N SER A 349 -13.84 10.45 -8.14
CA SER A 349 -13.63 11.79 -8.71
C SER A 349 -12.73 11.74 -9.94
N THR A 350 -13.22 12.21 -11.08
CA THR A 350 -12.41 12.34 -12.30
C THR A 350 -11.32 13.40 -12.18
N ASP A 351 -11.47 14.36 -11.29
CA ASP A 351 -10.43 15.37 -11.01
C ASP A 351 -9.22 14.72 -10.29
N VAL A 352 -9.46 13.65 -9.55
CA VAL A 352 -8.43 12.91 -8.79
C VAL A 352 -7.90 11.71 -9.59
N MET A 353 -8.81 10.89 -10.13
CA MET A 353 -8.45 9.66 -10.83
C MET A 353 -8.02 9.87 -12.29
N GLY A 354 -8.43 10.98 -12.89
CA GLY A 354 -8.28 11.22 -14.32
C GLY A 354 -9.42 10.62 -15.16
N THR A 355 -9.23 10.61 -16.48
CA THR A 355 -10.23 10.14 -17.46
C THR A 355 -9.65 9.15 -18.47
N CYS A 356 -8.46 8.64 -18.21
CA CYS A 356 -7.81 7.65 -19.06
C CYS A 356 -7.30 6.48 -18.18
N PRO A 357 -7.69 5.26 -18.51
CA PRO A 357 -8.56 4.82 -19.61
C PRO A 357 -10.02 5.24 -19.44
N ASP A 358 -10.88 4.98 -20.47
CA ASP A 358 -12.31 5.28 -20.41
C ASP A 358 -12.99 4.64 -19.19
N ASN A 359 -12.60 3.39 -18.87
CA ASN A 359 -13.12 2.64 -17.72
C ASN A 359 -12.26 2.83 -16.44
N ILE A 360 -11.67 4.02 -16.23
CA ILE A 360 -10.82 4.30 -15.03
C ILE A 360 -11.54 3.97 -13.70
N MET A 361 -12.86 4.17 -13.64
CA MET A 361 -13.68 3.83 -12.47
C MET A 361 -13.79 2.32 -12.22
N GLY A 362 -13.47 1.50 -13.20
CA GLY A 362 -13.33 0.05 -13.05
C GLY A 362 -12.24 -0.33 -12.04
N ILE A 363 -11.21 0.50 -11.88
CA ILE A 363 -10.16 0.28 -10.89
C ILE A 363 -10.73 0.38 -9.47
N TRP A 364 -11.58 1.40 -9.19
CA TRP A 364 -12.25 1.47 -7.89
C TRP A 364 -13.21 0.29 -7.65
N LYS A 365 -13.96 -0.12 -8.69
CA LYS A 365 -14.78 -1.32 -8.61
C LYS A 365 -13.94 -2.54 -8.24
N ALA A 366 -12.76 -2.71 -8.84
CA ALA A 366 -11.84 -3.79 -8.49
C ALA A 366 -11.42 -3.76 -7.03
N VAL A 367 -11.15 -2.57 -6.45
CA VAL A 367 -10.86 -2.42 -5.00
C VAL A 367 -12.01 -2.94 -4.14
N THR A 368 -13.27 -2.62 -4.52
CA THR A 368 -14.45 -2.97 -3.69
C THR A 368 -14.79 -4.46 -3.68
N ILE A 369 -14.27 -5.23 -4.64
CA ILE A 369 -14.51 -6.69 -4.76
C ILE A 369 -13.24 -7.51 -4.50
N ALA A 370 -12.12 -6.84 -4.22
CA ALA A 370 -10.83 -7.49 -4.00
C ALA A 370 -10.73 -8.12 -2.61
N ASP A 371 -10.02 -9.24 -2.54
CA ASP A 371 -9.53 -9.79 -1.29
C ASP A 371 -8.21 -9.08 -0.90
N PRO A 372 -7.90 -8.92 0.39
CA PRO A 372 -6.59 -8.42 0.81
C PRO A 372 -5.49 -9.39 0.36
N ILE A 373 -4.31 -8.85 0.08
CA ILE A 373 -3.14 -9.71 -0.11
C ILE A 373 -2.94 -10.57 1.14
N ALA A 374 -2.76 -11.88 0.98
CA ALA A 374 -2.51 -12.76 2.11
C ALA A 374 -1.15 -12.42 2.73
N ALA A 375 -1.14 -12.01 3.98
CA ALA A 375 0.02 -11.50 4.69
C ALA A 375 0.11 -12.07 6.12
N PRO A 376 0.40 -13.38 6.28
CA PRO A 376 0.59 -13.99 7.59
C PRO A 376 1.83 -13.45 8.31
N SER A 377 1.97 -13.76 9.58
CA SER A 377 3.14 -13.35 10.38
C SER A 377 4.50 -13.81 9.80
N TYR A 378 4.48 -14.82 8.95
CA TYR A 378 5.63 -15.39 8.22
C TYR A 378 5.63 -15.02 6.71
N PHE A 379 5.08 -13.88 6.32
CA PHE A 379 4.89 -13.45 4.93
C PHE A 379 6.15 -13.62 4.05
N GLY A 380 7.33 -13.24 4.54
CA GLY A 380 8.57 -13.37 3.77
C GLY A 380 8.92 -14.80 3.38
N ASP A 381 8.71 -15.77 4.28
CA ASP A 381 8.95 -17.18 4.01
C ASP A 381 7.90 -17.74 3.03
N LEU A 382 6.64 -17.31 3.19
CA LEU A 382 5.56 -17.67 2.27
C LEU A 382 5.86 -17.20 0.85
N GLU A 383 6.11 -15.90 0.67
CA GLU A 383 6.37 -15.29 -0.64
C GLU A 383 7.56 -15.93 -1.35
N GLN A 384 8.72 -15.99 -0.67
CA GLN A 384 9.95 -16.53 -1.26
C GLN A 384 9.80 -18.01 -1.64
N THR A 385 9.17 -18.80 -0.78
CA THR A 385 9.00 -20.24 -1.03
C THR A 385 8.03 -20.47 -2.18
N PHE A 386 6.89 -19.78 -2.18
CA PHE A 386 5.88 -19.90 -3.22
C PHE A 386 6.42 -19.50 -4.60
N LEU A 387 7.07 -18.34 -4.70
CA LEU A 387 7.63 -17.86 -5.98
C LEU A 387 8.73 -18.78 -6.50
N ARG A 388 9.59 -19.29 -5.64
CA ARG A 388 10.62 -20.25 -6.06
C ARG A 388 10.01 -21.53 -6.63
N GLU A 389 8.97 -22.06 -6.03
CA GLU A 389 8.30 -23.27 -6.54
C GLU A 389 7.54 -23.00 -7.85
N LEU A 390 7.02 -21.77 -8.05
CA LEU A 390 6.47 -21.35 -9.35
C LEU A 390 7.54 -21.30 -10.45
N GLU A 391 8.76 -20.83 -10.15
CA GLU A 391 9.89 -20.89 -11.10
C GLU A 391 10.18 -22.30 -11.56
N GLU A 392 10.14 -23.29 -10.65
CA GLU A 392 10.32 -24.70 -10.99
C GLU A 392 9.18 -25.22 -11.91
N VAL A 393 7.95 -24.72 -11.73
CA VAL A 393 6.82 -25.05 -12.62
C VAL A 393 7.03 -24.46 -14.01
N PHE A 394 7.32 -23.16 -14.11
CA PHE A 394 7.48 -22.49 -15.40
C PHE A 394 8.72 -22.93 -16.16
N SER A 395 9.80 -23.32 -15.47
CA SER A 395 10.97 -23.95 -16.11
C SER A 395 10.70 -25.39 -16.59
N GLY A 396 9.57 -25.97 -16.21
CA GLY A 396 9.20 -27.35 -16.51
C GLY A 396 9.93 -28.41 -15.66
N ALA A 397 10.59 -27.98 -14.57
CA ALA A 397 11.28 -28.88 -13.65
C ALA A 397 10.32 -29.65 -12.74
N LYS A 398 9.15 -29.03 -12.41
CA LYS A 398 8.10 -29.65 -11.59
C LYS A 398 6.72 -29.49 -12.21
N GLU A 399 5.85 -30.44 -11.95
CA GLU A 399 4.42 -30.30 -12.21
C GLU A 399 3.75 -29.43 -11.11
N PRO A 400 2.68 -28.66 -11.43
CA PRO A 400 2.05 -27.72 -10.49
C PRO A 400 1.72 -28.32 -9.12
N GLN A 401 1.06 -29.47 -9.07
CA GLN A 401 0.71 -30.13 -7.80
C GLN A 401 1.94 -30.44 -6.95
N ALA A 402 2.99 -31.01 -7.56
CA ALA A 402 4.20 -31.40 -6.84
C ALA A 402 4.95 -30.17 -6.29
N ALA A 403 4.99 -29.08 -7.04
CA ALA A 403 5.60 -27.82 -6.60
C ALA A 403 4.82 -27.21 -5.43
N MET A 404 3.49 -27.17 -5.52
CA MET A 404 2.66 -26.62 -4.44
C MET A 404 2.67 -27.49 -3.17
N ASP A 405 2.72 -28.83 -3.30
CA ASP A 405 2.88 -29.74 -2.15
C ASP A 405 4.24 -29.51 -1.45
N GLU A 406 5.30 -29.27 -2.22
CA GLU A 406 6.61 -28.97 -1.66
C GLU A 406 6.64 -27.60 -1.01
N ALA A 407 6.03 -26.57 -1.62
CA ALA A 407 5.88 -25.24 -1.02
C ALA A 407 5.15 -25.32 0.32
N GLN A 408 4.01 -26.02 0.37
CA GLN A 408 3.24 -26.22 1.61
C GLN A 408 4.10 -26.83 2.71
N ALA A 409 4.80 -27.94 2.40
CA ALA A 409 5.62 -28.65 3.39
C ALA A 409 6.80 -27.80 3.90
N GLN A 410 7.42 -26.99 3.04
CA GLN A 410 8.52 -26.11 3.42
C GLN A 410 8.05 -24.96 4.31
N ILE A 411 6.91 -24.32 3.97
CA ILE A 411 6.31 -23.25 4.77
C ILE A 411 5.89 -23.79 6.14
N GLU A 412 5.20 -24.93 6.20
CA GLU A 412 4.80 -25.57 7.48
C GLU A 412 6.02 -25.91 8.35
N SER A 413 7.15 -26.26 7.73
CA SER A 413 8.40 -26.53 8.47
C SER A 413 9.07 -25.26 8.98
N ALA A 414 8.92 -24.14 8.30
CA ALA A 414 9.53 -22.87 8.68
C ALA A 414 8.79 -22.18 9.86
N ILE A 415 7.48 -22.41 9.98
CA ILE A 415 6.61 -21.81 11.02
C ILE A 415 6.48 -22.64 12.31
N GLN A 416 7.11 -23.83 12.39
CA GLN A 416 7.17 -24.70 13.59
C GLN A 416 8.31 -24.31 14.53
#